data_c9440b38035c5ffa9894b571e1f53a95
#
_entry.id   c9440b38035c5ffa9894b571e1f53a95
#
_cell.length_a   1.000
_cell.length_b   1.000
_cell.length_c   1.000
_cell.angle_alpha   90.00
_cell.angle_beta   90.00
_cell.angle_gamma   90.00
#
_symmetry.space_group_name_H-M   'P 1'
#
loop_
_entity.id
_entity.type
_entity.pdbx_description
1 polymer ?
#
loop_
_entity_poly.entity_id
_entity_poly.type
_entity_poly.pdbx_seq_one_letter_code
_entity_poly.pdbx_strand_id
1 'polypeptide(L)'
;MTRSPVTRQWMARSLLSLLAAAGVAWTGMQTAPQAAVNAAGAPREAPASARATLRVGMWTLWHDREVVLTPAGPDHKIKLRGCSGCAELLFTEKATVHADGNALTLTAGGKTGGAPHFFLAAPMTLTAHGETVTLHDPVTISARNGALVIVVTLPVESYVERVVASESGAADSAESLKALAIVVRSFALHEAHGHADYDLCDSTHCQLLHWGGNGGRAATAHAATLATAGETLWFHGQRALAYFGKDCGGRTASPTEVWPHARIVSYLPSQPDRYCTEDGGKEWASEMTRTELSAALAAHGLAKPGWKNISVARRGESGRAVTIKVDGAEIGADEFRLAVGESLGWNRIPSTWFEVSREADRFAFHGRGWGHGVGLCQKGAAAMAQQGRSTQEILEQYFPGAQAADEATGREWNKYDGDGFVLESLDASDAGYLTDLNRARAEATERSGLKATTPFTVRTFTSTPAFRASTLAPGWVAAFTEGDWIGTQPLRTLAARGLIADTTRHEFLHALVEQEAGPRAPLWLREGLVEFWSEPSRDPNSSDRGRPTPALKVDATDAALAHATTEEESEAAHRAAKWYAAQLLARYGRAQVLEWLRSGIPDGIIAGLGQR
;
A
#
# COMPACT_ATOMS: atom_id res chain seq x y z
N MET A 1 12.68 -1.29 -16.54
CA MET A 1 14.04 -1.44 -15.99
C MET A 1 13.87 -1.59 -14.50
N THR A 2 14.00 -2.81 -14.01
CA THR A 2 13.69 -3.20 -12.64
C THR A 2 14.85 -2.83 -11.72
N ARG A 3 14.65 -1.85 -10.84
CA ARG A 3 15.57 -1.59 -9.72
C ARG A 3 15.41 -2.71 -8.69
N SER A 4 16.54 -3.27 -8.24
CA SER A 4 16.59 -4.38 -7.28
C SER A 4 15.93 -4.01 -5.94
N PRO A 5 15.15 -4.90 -5.31
CA PRO A 5 14.44 -4.64 -4.06
C PRO A 5 15.32 -4.63 -2.80
N VAL A 6 16.64 -4.75 -2.92
CA VAL A 6 17.57 -4.99 -1.80
C VAL A 6 17.85 -3.76 -0.92
N THR A 7 17.50 -2.56 -1.37
CA THR A 7 17.89 -1.29 -0.68
C THR A 7 17.02 -0.92 0.53
N ARG A 8 15.92 -1.61 0.81
CA ARG A 8 14.91 -1.13 1.78
C ARG A 8 15.18 -1.35 3.26
N GLN A 9 16.00 -2.30 3.64
CA GLN A 9 16.02 -2.71 5.06
C GLN A 9 17.20 -2.17 5.89
N TRP A 10 18.23 -1.55 5.30
CA TRP A 10 19.52 -1.48 5.97
C TRP A 10 20.18 -0.10 6.10
N MET A 11 19.61 0.94 5.48
CA MET A 11 20.19 2.29 5.56
C MET A 11 20.08 2.96 6.94
N ALA A 12 19.50 2.29 7.88
CA ALA A 12 19.07 2.89 9.15
C ALA A 12 20.03 2.75 10.33
N ARG A 13 21.29 2.28 10.15
CA ARG A 13 22.08 1.83 11.30
C ARG A 13 23.44 2.52 11.57
N SER A 14 23.81 3.53 10.82
CA SER A 14 25.20 4.00 10.79
C SER A 14 25.66 5.02 11.83
N LEU A 15 24.87 5.45 12.80
CA LEU A 15 25.19 6.62 13.65
C LEU A 15 25.60 6.32 15.12
N LEU A 16 25.91 5.09 15.47
CA LEU A 16 26.17 4.71 16.87
C LEU A 16 27.62 4.86 17.37
N SER A 17 28.57 5.23 16.54
CA SER A 17 29.98 5.31 16.93
C SER A 17 30.35 6.47 17.89
N LEU A 18 29.40 7.33 18.28
CA LEU A 18 29.68 8.56 19.06
C LEU A 18 29.13 8.60 20.50
N LEU A 19 28.49 7.54 21.01
CA LEU A 19 27.80 7.59 22.31
C LEU A 19 28.52 6.93 23.51
N ALA A 20 29.82 6.64 23.42
CA ALA A 20 30.57 5.98 24.51
C ALA A 20 31.12 6.91 25.61
N ALA A 21 30.75 8.16 25.69
CA ALA A 21 31.29 9.08 26.70
C ALA A 21 30.26 10.06 27.29
N ALA A 22 29.26 9.61 28.01
CA ALA A 22 28.61 10.42 29.08
C ALA A 22 27.64 9.55 29.89
N GLY A 23 28.14 8.94 30.96
CA GLY A 23 27.30 8.38 32.02
C GLY A 23 26.71 9.50 32.88
N VAL A 24 25.38 9.64 32.90
CA VAL A 24 24.67 10.42 33.92
C VAL A 24 23.48 9.62 34.42
N ALA A 25 23.49 9.41 35.74
CA ALA A 25 22.47 8.72 36.50
C ALA A 25 21.12 9.46 36.49
N TRP A 26 20.06 8.68 36.38
CA TRP A 26 18.69 9.19 36.53
C TRP A 26 18.10 8.76 37.87
N THR A 27 17.73 9.74 38.67
CA THR A 27 16.79 9.60 39.81
C THR A 27 15.73 10.70 39.70
N GLY A 28 14.46 10.34 39.85
CA GLY A 28 13.41 11.33 40.12
C GLY A 28 12.08 11.08 39.40
N MET A 29 11.20 10.28 40.05
CA MET A 29 9.75 10.29 39.81
C MET A 29 9.13 11.61 40.21
N GLN A 30 8.26 12.16 39.38
CA GLN A 30 7.14 12.97 39.86
C GLN A 30 5.92 12.84 38.95
N THR A 31 4.79 12.65 39.60
CA THR A 31 3.42 12.47 39.14
C THR A 31 2.83 13.77 38.59
N ALA A 32 2.08 13.69 37.49
CA ALA A 32 1.26 14.78 37.00
C ALA A 32 -0.24 14.40 37.00
N PRO A 33 -1.15 15.36 37.15
CA PRO A 33 -2.53 15.11 37.52
C PRO A 33 -3.46 14.85 36.32
N GLN A 34 -4.48 14.04 36.60
CA GLN A 34 -5.65 13.86 35.73
C GLN A 34 -6.43 15.14 35.57
N ALA A 35 -6.80 15.47 34.34
CA ALA A 35 -7.82 16.49 34.06
C ALA A 35 -8.74 16.08 32.91
N ALA A 36 -9.99 15.89 33.32
CA ALA A 36 -11.24 16.18 32.63
C ALA A 36 -11.57 15.54 31.25
N VAL A 37 -12.37 14.49 31.32
CA VAL A 37 -13.40 14.11 30.35
C VAL A 37 -14.50 15.16 30.39
N ASN A 38 -14.84 15.76 29.23
CA ASN A 38 -16.17 16.13 28.75
C ASN A 38 -16.10 17.29 27.75
N ALA A 39 -16.34 16.98 26.48
CA ALA A 39 -17.08 17.82 25.55
C ALA A 39 -17.64 16.94 24.44
N ALA A 40 -18.91 16.57 24.55
CA ALA A 40 -19.70 16.10 23.42
C ALA A 40 -19.77 17.26 22.41
N GLY A 41 -18.96 17.15 21.34
CA GLY A 41 -18.96 18.13 20.26
C GLY A 41 -20.26 18.00 19.46
N ALA A 42 -20.82 19.14 19.09
CA ALA A 42 -21.92 19.27 18.13
C ALA A 42 -21.58 18.51 16.82
N PRO A 43 -22.60 18.03 16.06
CA PRO A 43 -22.34 17.34 14.79
C PRO A 43 -21.52 18.25 13.88
N ARG A 44 -20.33 17.77 13.48
CA ARG A 44 -19.51 18.44 12.47
C ARG A 44 -20.29 18.47 11.16
N GLU A 45 -20.49 19.66 10.60
CA GLU A 45 -20.89 19.75 9.20
C GLU A 45 -19.87 19.00 8.34
N ALA A 46 -20.36 18.17 7.42
CA ALA A 46 -19.51 17.39 6.52
C ALA A 46 -18.57 18.32 5.74
N PRO A 47 -17.25 18.07 5.72
CA PRO A 47 -16.29 18.91 5.01
C PRO A 47 -16.59 18.97 3.51
N ALA A 48 -16.08 19.99 2.82
CA ALA A 48 -16.35 20.27 1.40
C ALA A 48 -16.03 19.12 0.44
N SER A 49 -15.18 18.17 0.84
CA SER A 49 -14.91 16.90 0.13
C SER A 49 -16.14 15.95 0.06
N ALA A 50 -17.16 16.19 0.87
CA ALA A 50 -18.42 15.42 0.87
C ALA A 50 -19.25 15.53 -0.44
N ARG A 51 -18.79 16.31 -1.42
CA ARG A 51 -19.45 16.47 -2.73
C ARG A 51 -18.86 15.60 -3.84
N ALA A 52 -17.80 14.88 -3.61
CA ALA A 52 -17.26 13.96 -4.59
C ALA A 52 -18.23 12.80 -4.83
N THR A 53 -18.43 12.44 -6.10
CA THR A 53 -19.25 11.31 -6.52
C THR A 53 -18.37 10.27 -7.21
N LEU A 54 -18.78 9.01 -7.11
CA LEU A 54 -18.14 7.86 -7.74
C LEU A 54 -19.11 7.25 -8.75
N ARG A 55 -18.60 6.84 -9.88
CA ARG A 55 -19.32 6.08 -10.90
C ARG A 55 -19.09 4.60 -10.62
N VAL A 56 -20.10 3.89 -10.14
CA VAL A 56 -20.01 2.49 -9.72
C VAL A 56 -20.75 1.61 -10.70
N GLY A 57 -20.05 0.64 -11.28
CA GLY A 57 -20.65 -0.41 -12.12
C GLY A 57 -21.54 -1.31 -11.24
N MET A 58 -22.76 -1.51 -11.70
CA MET A 58 -23.76 -2.34 -11.01
C MET A 58 -23.93 -3.67 -11.74
N TRP A 59 -23.96 -4.78 -10.98
CA TRP A 59 -24.13 -6.14 -11.48
C TRP A 59 -23.06 -6.54 -12.51
N THR A 60 -21.83 -6.11 -12.28
CA THR A 60 -20.72 -6.22 -13.23
C THR A 60 -20.32 -7.65 -13.59
N LEU A 61 -20.65 -8.63 -12.76
CA LEU A 61 -20.36 -10.05 -13.00
C LEU A 61 -21.41 -10.78 -13.86
N TRP A 62 -22.62 -10.21 -14.04
CA TRP A 62 -23.75 -10.93 -14.63
C TRP A 62 -23.84 -10.79 -16.16
N HIS A 63 -23.31 -9.71 -16.72
CA HIS A 63 -23.36 -9.42 -18.16
C HIS A 63 -24.78 -9.48 -18.75
N ASP A 64 -25.76 -8.90 -18.01
CA ASP A 64 -27.16 -8.90 -18.39
C ASP A 64 -27.39 -8.25 -19.76
N ARG A 65 -28.31 -8.79 -20.52
CA ARG A 65 -28.74 -8.23 -21.81
C ARG A 65 -30.00 -7.39 -21.68
N GLU A 66 -30.71 -7.51 -20.58
CA GLU A 66 -31.99 -6.84 -20.33
C GLU A 66 -32.10 -6.41 -18.88
N VAL A 67 -32.66 -5.24 -18.64
CA VAL A 67 -33.06 -4.75 -17.33
C VAL A 67 -34.46 -4.15 -17.39
N VAL A 68 -35.25 -4.46 -16.39
CA VAL A 68 -36.60 -3.95 -16.22
C VAL A 68 -36.56 -2.77 -15.25
N LEU A 69 -37.14 -1.66 -15.68
CA LEU A 69 -37.31 -0.44 -14.91
C LEU A 69 -38.73 -0.32 -14.45
N THR A 70 -38.96 -0.07 -13.16
CA THR A 70 -40.28 0.24 -12.59
C THR A 70 -40.20 1.50 -11.74
N PRO A 71 -41.29 2.29 -11.63
CA PRO A 71 -41.35 3.39 -10.68
C PRO A 71 -41.11 2.87 -9.24
N ALA A 72 -40.40 3.65 -8.42
CA ALA A 72 -40.11 3.27 -7.03
C ALA A 72 -41.34 3.23 -6.11
N GLY A 73 -42.50 3.68 -6.59
CA GLY A 73 -43.78 3.68 -5.88
C GLY A 73 -44.88 4.28 -6.74
N PRO A 74 -46.16 4.24 -6.27
CA PRO A 74 -47.31 4.65 -7.07
C PRO A 74 -47.28 6.12 -7.52
N ASP A 75 -46.66 6.98 -6.73
CA ASP A 75 -46.58 8.42 -7.03
C ASP A 75 -45.29 8.82 -7.79
N HIS A 76 -44.46 7.84 -8.11
CA HIS A 76 -43.22 8.07 -8.81
C HIS A 76 -43.35 7.82 -10.31
N LYS A 77 -42.51 8.52 -11.09
CA LYS A 77 -42.37 8.31 -12.54
C LYS A 77 -40.92 8.04 -12.86
N ILE A 78 -40.65 7.14 -13.78
CA ILE A 78 -39.34 6.94 -14.33
C ILE A 78 -39.05 8.15 -15.23
N LYS A 79 -37.96 8.85 -14.92
CA LYS A 79 -37.47 9.98 -15.72
C LYS A 79 -36.23 9.52 -16.49
N LEU A 80 -36.30 9.60 -17.82
CA LEU A 80 -35.25 9.08 -18.70
C LEU A 80 -34.94 10.06 -19.82
N ARG A 81 -33.66 10.18 -20.16
CA ARG A 81 -33.17 10.95 -21.31
C ARG A 81 -32.24 10.07 -22.14
N GLY A 82 -32.34 10.16 -23.46
CA GLY A 82 -31.44 9.48 -24.40
C GLY A 82 -30.12 10.21 -24.67
N CYS A 83 -30.00 11.48 -24.25
CA CYS A 83 -28.77 12.28 -24.31
C CYS A 83 -28.84 13.42 -23.29
N SER A 84 -27.70 14.09 -23.01
CA SER A 84 -27.60 15.18 -22.03
C SER A 84 -28.49 16.37 -22.35
N GLY A 85 -28.74 16.67 -23.64
CA GLY A 85 -29.61 17.77 -24.13
C GLY A 85 -30.99 17.31 -24.63
N CYS A 86 -31.32 16.01 -24.53
CA CYS A 86 -32.60 15.49 -25.01
C CYS A 86 -33.74 15.83 -24.04
N ALA A 87 -34.96 15.87 -24.61
CA ALA A 87 -36.18 15.96 -23.81
C ALA A 87 -36.31 14.76 -22.82
N GLU A 88 -36.80 15.05 -21.62
CA GLU A 88 -37.07 14.03 -20.62
C GLU A 88 -38.33 13.27 -20.97
N LEU A 89 -38.22 11.95 -21.00
CA LEU A 89 -39.34 11.03 -21.15
C LEU A 89 -39.81 10.60 -19.74
N LEU A 90 -41.13 10.56 -19.56
CA LEU A 90 -41.76 10.21 -18.28
C LEU A 90 -42.60 8.93 -18.46
N PHE A 91 -42.33 7.93 -17.66
CA PHE A 91 -43.06 6.68 -17.66
C PHE A 91 -43.70 6.44 -16.28
N THR A 92 -44.97 6.09 -16.26
CA THR A 92 -45.70 5.65 -15.08
C THR A 92 -45.83 4.12 -14.99
N GLU A 93 -45.44 3.44 -16.07
CA GLU A 93 -45.50 2.01 -16.23
C GLU A 93 -44.09 1.40 -16.32
N LYS A 94 -44.05 0.08 -16.26
CA LYS A 94 -42.84 -0.70 -16.50
C LYS A 94 -42.23 -0.39 -17.87
N ALA A 95 -40.91 -0.21 -17.89
CA ALA A 95 -40.11 -0.09 -19.09
C ALA A 95 -39.01 -1.17 -19.11
N THR A 96 -38.67 -1.66 -20.30
CA THR A 96 -37.60 -2.65 -20.46
C THR A 96 -36.50 -2.06 -21.34
N VAL A 97 -35.25 -2.13 -20.89
CA VAL A 97 -34.07 -1.76 -21.67
C VAL A 97 -33.36 -3.04 -22.08
N HIS A 98 -33.07 -3.16 -23.37
CA HIS A 98 -32.38 -4.29 -23.95
C HIS A 98 -31.10 -3.83 -24.67
N ALA A 99 -30.00 -4.60 -24.57
CA ALA A 99 -28.75 -4.38 -25.28
C ALA A 99 -28.71 -5.15 -26.61
N ASP A 100 -28.46 -4.44 -27.69
CA ASP A 100 -28.26 -5.00 -29.03
C ASP A 100 -26.91 -4.51 -29.58
N GLY A 101 -25.88 -5.34 -29.49
CA GLY A 101 -24.52 -4.94 -29.74
C GLY A 101 -24.05 -3.82 -28.80
N ASN A 102 -23.80 -2.64 -29.35
CA ASN A 102 -23.44 -1.45 -28.59
C ASN A 102 -24.58 -0.40 -28.55
N ALA A 103 -25.78 -0.78 -28.92
CA ALA A 103 -26.96 0.06 -28.89
C ALA A 103 -27.96 -0.43 -27.83
N LEU A 104 -28.80 0.48 -27.38
CA LEU A 104 -29.89 0.19 -26.45
C LEU A 104 -31.24 0.37 -27.11
N THR A 105 -32.15 -0.53 -26.77
CA THR A 105 -33.56 -0.42 -27.12
C THR A 105 -34.39 -0.33 -25.84
N LEU A 106 -35.25 0.69 -25.75
CA LEU A 106 -36.22 0.88 -24.67
C LEU A 106 -37.63 0.51 -25.19
N THR A 107 -38.34 -0.30 -24.47
CA THR A 107 -39.75 -0.62 -24.72
C THR A 107 -40.61 -0.24 -23.50
N ALA A 108 -41.62 0.61 -23.70
CA ALA A 108 -42.56 1.03 -22.66
C ALA A 108 -43.92 1.35 -23.26
N GLY A 109 -45.02 0.87 -22.65
CA GLY A 109 -46.39 1.13 -23.12
C GLY A 109 -46.65 0.74 -24.59
N GLY A 110 -46.02 -0.34 -25.08
CA GLY A 110 -46.10 -0.80 -26.47
C GLY A 110 -45.31 0.07 -27.49
N LYS A 111 -44.54 1.05 -27.06
CA LYS A 111 -43.65 1.88 -27.88
C LYS A 111 -42.22 1.48 -27.70
N THR A 112 -41.46 1.53 -28.79
CA THR A 112 -40.02 1.20 -28.79
C THR A 112 -39.21 2.39 -29.32
N GLY A 113 -38.07 2.68 -28.64
CA GLY A 113 -37.13 3.70 -29.05
C GLY A 113 -35.71 3.28 -28.72
N GLY A 114 -34.74 3.81 -29.46
CA GLY A 114 -33.30 3.48 -29.27
C GLY A 114 -32.45 4.69 -28.95
N ALA A 115 -31.39 4.49 -28.20
CA ALA A 115 -30.34 5.46 -27.93
C ALA A 115 -29.03 4.75 -27.58
N PRO A 116 -27.85 5.43 -27.73
CA PRO A 116 -26.58 4.85 -27.27
C PRO A 116 -26.46 4.78 -25.74
N HIS A 117 -27.17 5.67 -25.03
CA HIS A 117 -27.18 5.76 -23.57
C HIS A 117 -28.57 6.14 -23.07
N PHE A 118 -28.92 5.68 -21.88
CA PHE A 118 -30.06 6.19 -21.14
C PHE A 118 -29.60 6.76 -19.80
N PHE A 119 -29.95 8.01 -19.53
CA PHE A 119 -29.74 8.67 -18.26
C PHE A 119 -31.05 8.68 -17.47
N LEU A 120 -31.03 8.06 -16.30
CA LEU A 120 -32.20 7.92 -15.44
C LEU A 120 -32.01 8.76 -14.18
N ALA A 121 -33.03 9.56 -13.87
CA ALA A 121 -33.09 10.29 -12.59
C ALA A 121 -33.87 9.44 -11.57
N ALA A 122 -33.33 9.34 -10.37
CA ALA A 122 -33.94 8.61 -9.25
C ALA A 122 -35.20 9.30 -8.69
N PRO A 123 -36.06 8.61 -7.92
CA PRO A 123 -35.93 7.20 -7.54
C PRO A 123 -36.55 6.24 -8.57
N MET A 124 -35.95 5.03 -8.68
CA MET A 124 -36.44 3.97 -9.57
C MET A 124 -36.08 2.59 -9.05
N THR A 125 -36.78 1.56 -9.53
CA THR A 125 -36.45 0.16 -9.24
C THR A 125 -35.95 -0.54 -10.49
N LEU A 126 -34.81 -1.22 -10.39
CA LEU A 126 -34.23 -2.06 -11.43
C LEU A 126 -34.41 -3.53 -11.08
N THR A 127 -34.74 -4.35 -12.09
CA THR A 127 -34.85 -5.81 -11.94
C THR A 127 -34.10 -6.49 -13.07
N ALA A 128 -33.12 -7.33 -12.76
CA ALA A 128 -32.36 -8.17 -13.69
C ALA A 128 -31.93 -9.46 -13.00
N HIS A 129 -31.67 -10.54 -13.73
CA HIS A 129 -31.24 -11.88 -13.26
C HIS A 129 -31.90 -12.37 -11.96
N GLY A 130 -33.14 -11.95 -11.69
CA GLY A 130 -33.89 -12.34 -10.49
C GLY A 130 -33.69 -11.43 -9.27
N GLU A 131 -32.81 -10.45 -9.33
CA GLU A 131 -32.65 -9.44 -8.29
C GLU A 131 -33.47 -8.18 -8.59
N THR A 132 -33.95 -7.54 -7.53
CA THR A 132 -34.70 -6.27 -7.62
C THR A 132 -34.14 -5.28 -6.61
N VAL A 133 -33.76 -4.10 -7.11
CA VAL A 133 -33.12 -3.05 -6.31
C VAL A 133 -33.78 -1.69 -6.58
N THR A 134 -34.18 -1.00 -5.50
CA THR A 134 -34.63 0.39 -5.57
C THR A 134 -33.45 1.32 -5.36
N LEU A 135 -33.20 2.20 -6.32
CA LEU A 135 -32.12 3.18 -6.30
C LEU A 135 -32.70 4.57 -6.10
N HIS A 136 -31.99 5.36 -5.28
CA HIS A 136 -32.26 6.78 -5.04
C HIS A 136 -31.19 7.68 -5.67
N ASP A 137 -30.25 7.10 -6.41
CA ASP A 137 -29.13 7.74 -7.05
C ASP A 137 -29.25 7.69 -8.58
N PRO A 138 -28.68 8.64 -9.32
CA PRO A 138 -28.73 8.66 -10.79
C PRO A 138 -28.08 7.42 -11.41
N VAL A 139 -28.69 6.90 -12.48
CA VAL A 139 -28.22 5.72 -13.20
C VAL A 139 -27.97 6.09 -14.67
N THR A 140 -26.86 5.59 -15.21
CA THR A 140 -26.58 5.59 -16.64
C THR A 140 -26.56 4.16 -17.15
N ILE A 141 -27.28 3.86 -18.21
CA ILE A 141 -27.27 2.56 -18.89
C ILE A 141 -26.67 2.75 -20.28
N SER A 142 -25.71 1.93 -20.63
CA SER A 142 -25.14 1.79 -21.97
C SER A 142 -25.03 0.31 -22.33
N ALA A 143 -24.60 0.00 -23.56
CA ALA A 143 -24.36 -1.36 -24.00
C ALA A 143 -22.93 -1.52 -24.51
N ARG A 144 -22.32 -2.67 -24.24
CA ARG A 144 -21.02 -3.07 -24.77
C ARG A 144 -21.05 -4.56 -25.12
N ASN A 145 -20.76 -4.88 -26.39
CA ASN A 145 -20.70 -6.27 -26.88
C ASN A 145 -21.98 -7.09 -26.57
N GLY A 146 -23.15 -6.47 -26.60
CA GLY A 146 -24.43 -7.13 -26.35
C GLY A 146 -24.78 -7.30 -24.87
N ALA A 147 -24.00 -6.76 -23.94
CA ALA A 147 -24.30 -6.71 -22.53
C ALA A 147 -24.59 -5.28 -22.06
N LEU A 148 -25.44 -5.14 -21.07
CA LEU A 148 -25.71 -3.86 -20.41
C LEU A 148 -24.53 -3.46 -19.55
N VAL A 149 -24.19 -2.18 -19.56
CA VAL A 149 -23.30 -1.52 -18.61
C VAL A 149 -24.13 -0.54 -17.81
N ILE A 150 -24.44 -0.91 -16.58
CA ILE A 150 -25.26 -0.11 -15.66
C ILE A 150 -24.32 0.58 -14.68
N VAL A 151 -24.37 1.91 -14.63
CA VAL A 151 -23.49 2.73 -13.79
C VAL A 151 -24.33 3.61 -12.88
N VAL A 152 -24.17 3.45 -11.58
CA VAL A 152 -24.80 4.29 -10.55
C VAL A 152 -23.83 5.36 -10.10
N THR A 153 -24.28 6.61 -10.05
CA THR A 153 -23.48 7.72 -9.56
C THR A 153 -23.79 7.96 -8.08
N LEU A 154 -22.87 7.55 -7.21
CA LEU A 154 -23.04 7.61 -5.76
C LEU A 154 -22.20 8.75 -5.14
N PRO A 155 -22.71 9.47 -4.12
CA PRO A 155 -21.84 10.18 -3.20
C PRO A 155 -20.82 9.23 -2.57
N VAL A 156 -19.60 9.70 -2.34
CA VAL A 156 -18.52 8.88 -1.75
C VAL A 156 -18.97 8.22 -0.44
N GLU A 157 -19.62 8.97 0.44
CA GLU A 157 -20.05 8.43 1.74
C GLU A 157 -21.12 7.35 1.58
N SER A 158 -22.03 7.49 0.61
CA SER A 158 -23.01 6.44 0.29
C SER A 158 -22.36 5.16 -0.23
N TYR A 159 -21.28 5.29 -1.03
CA TYR A 159 -20.47 4.16 -1.46
C TYR A 159 -19.79 3.48 -0.27
N VAL A 160 -19.10 4.26 0.58
CA VAL A 160 -18.39 3.74 1.77
C VAL A 160 -19.36 3.00 2.70
N GLU A 161 -20.52 3.59 3.01
CA GLU A 161 -21.55 2.96 3.85
C GLU A 161 -21.99 1.62 3.28
N ARG A 162 -22.27 1.53 1.98
CA ARG A 162 -22.69 0.29 1.33
C ARG A 162 -21.61 -0.79 1.37
N VAL A 163 -20.36 -0.44 1.10
CA VAL A 163 -19.23 -1.40 1.17
C VAL A 163 -19.02 -1.87 2.61
N VAL A 164 -18.97 -0.96 3.59
CA VAL A 164 -18.83 -1.32 5.01
C VAL A 164 -19.97 -2.24 5.46
N ALA A 165 -21.22 -1.95 5.07
CA ALA A 165 -22.35 -2.81 5.40
C ALA A 165 -22.29 -4.17 4.71
N SER A 166 -21.78 -4.25 3.48
CA SER A 166 -21.60 -5.51 2.72
C SER A 166 -20.51 -6.39 3.30
N GLU A 167 -19.43 -5.79 3.75
CA GLU A 167 -18.21 -6.47 4.23
C GLU A 167 -18.25 -6.77 5.74
N SER A 168 -19.05 -6.04 6.54
CA SER A 168 -19.07 -6.20 7.99
C SER A 168 -19.60 -7.55 8.44
N GLY A 169 -19.06 -8.06 9.52
CA GLY A 169 -19.42 -9.31 10.19
C GLY A 169 -20.02 -9.11 11.58
N ALA A 170 -20.44 -10.21 12.22
CA ALA A 170 -21.02 -10.17 13.57
C ALA A 170 -20.01 -9.84 14.67
N ALA A 171 -18.71 -10.01 14.40
CA ALA A 171 -17.63 -9.73 15.35
C ALA A 171 -17.17 -8.27 15.34
N ASP A 172 -17.57 -7.48 14.34
CA ASP A 172 -17.16 -6.10 14.20
C ASP A 172 -17.78 -5.19 15.26
N SER A 173 -16.99 -4.21 15.70
CA SER A 173 -17.39 -3.16 16.63
C SER A 173 -17.21 -1.77 16.00
N ALA A 174 -17.59 -0.72 16.72
CA ALA A 174 -17.49 0.64 16.21
C ALA A 174 -16.07 1.00 15.73
N GLU A 175 -15.04 0.62 16.48
CA GLU A 175 -13.65 0.98 16.13
C GLU A 175 -13.14 0.23 14.90
N SER A 176 -13.45 -1.08 14.75
CA SER A 176 -13.07 -1.84 13.56
C SER A 176 -13.83 -1.37 12.31
N LEU A 177 -15.11 -1.00 12.45
CA LEU A 177 -15.90 -0.48 11.33
C LEU A 177 -15.46 0.93 10.91
N LYS A 178 -15.04 1.80 11.84
CA LYS A 178 -14.42 3.10 11.52
C LYS A 178 -13.12 2.89 10.74
N ALA A 179 -12.26 1.99 11.19
CA ALA A 179 -11.02 1.66 10.48
C ALA A 179 -11.33 1.15 9.06
N LEU A 180 -12.31 0.25 8.91
CA LEU A 180 -12.75 -0.24 7.60
C LEU A 180 -13.28 0.90 6.72
N ALA A 181 -14.10 1.81 7.26
CA ALA A 181 -14.65 2.95 6.50
C ALA A 181 -13.55 3.87 5.95
N ILE A 182 -12.52 4.16 6.76
CA ILE A 182 -11.35 4.95 6.33
C ILE A 182 -10.58 4.22 5.21
N VAL A 183 -10.35 2.90 5.35
CA VAL A 183 -9.65 2.09 4.35
C VAL A 183 -10.45 2.00 3.04
N VAL A 184 -11.76 1.73 3.12
CA VAL A 184 -12.67 1.71 1.96
C VAL A 184 -12.63 3.03 1.20
N ARG A 185 -12.73 4.15 1.93
CA ARG A 185 -12.70 5.50 1.34
C ARG A 185 -11.34 5.82 0.72
N SER A 186 -10.25 5.40 1.36
CA SER A 186 -8.89 5.59 0.83
C SER A 186 -8.69 4.87 -0.49
N PHE A 187 -9.14 3.61 -0.60
CA PHE A 187 -9.12 2.86 -1.85
C PHE A 187 -9.99 3.53 -2.92
N ALA A 188 -11.24 3.87 -2.59
CA ALA A 188 -12.21 4.41 -3.54
C ALA A 188 -11.78 5.76 -4.14
N LEU A 189 -11.07 6.59 -3.38
CA LEU A 189 -10.58 7.91 -3.79
C LEU A 189 -9.13 7.90 -4.28
N HIS A 190 -8.48 6.73 -4.33
CA HIS A 190 -7.18 6.60 -4.97
C HIS A 190 -7.32 6.69 -6.49
N GLU A 191 -6.19 6.74 -7.23
CA GLU A 191 -6.19 6.85 -8.69
C GLU A 191 -6.94 5.69 -9.39
N ALA A 192 -7.29 5.91 -10.66
CA ALA A 192 -8.16 5.05 -11.47
C ALA A 192 -7.92 3.54 -11.32
N HIS A 193 -9.00 2.80 -11.12
CA HIS A 193 -9.00 1.34 -10.90
C HIS A 193 -9.08 0.50 -12.19
N GLY A 194 -8.76 1.10 -13.34
CA GLY A 194 -8.58 0.36 -14.60
C GLY A 194 -9.84 0.02 -15.38
N HIS A 195 -11.02 0.51 -14.97
CA HIS A 195 -12.26 0.32 -15.72
C HIS A 195 -12.48 1.42 -16.77
N ALA A 196 -13.00 1.04 -17.94
CA ALA A 196 -13.23 2.00 -19.03
C ALA A 196 -14.54 2.79 -18.88
N ASP A 197 -15.56 2.20 -18.26
CA ASP A 197 -16.92 2.76 -18.23
C ASP A 197 -17.31 3.37 -16.89
N TYR A 198 -16.64 2.98 -15.80
CA TYR A 198 -16.94 3.41 -14.44
C TYR A 198 -15.66 3.47 -13.61
N ASP A 199 -15.73 4.05 -12.42
CA ASP A 199 -14.57 4.22 -11.55
C ASP A 199 -14.30 2.95 -10.75
N LEU A 200 -15.35 2.29 -10.22
CA LEU A 200 -15.29 1.10 -9.39
C LEU A 200 -16.36 0.09 -9.82
N CYS A 201 -16.09 -1.20 -9.65
CA CYS A 201 -17.10 -2.26 -9.77
C CYS A 201 -17.66 -2.67 -8.40
N ASP A 202 -18.78 -3.36 -8.41
CA ASP A 202 -19.48 -3.86 -7.22
C ASP A 202 -19.01 -5.25 -6.75
N SER A 203 -17.94 -5.77 -7.34
CA SER A 203 -17.37 -7.09 -7.04
C SER A 203 -16.08 -7.00 -6.22
N THR A 204 -15.58 -8.13 -5.75
CA THR A 204 -14.30 -8.24 -5.02
C THR A 204 -13.06 -7.89 -5.86
N HIS A 205 -13.21 -7.58 -7.14
CA HIS A 205 -12.15 -7.00 -7.95
C HIS A 205 -11.79 -5.58 -7.47
N CYS A 206 -12.81 -4.78 -7.10
CA CYS A 206 -12.64 -3.50 -6.41
C CYS A 206 -12.93 -3.69 -4.92
N GLN A 207 -14.20 -3.58 -4.54
CA GLN A 207 -14.70 -3.77 -3.17
C GLN A 207 -16.13 -4.32 -3.26
N LEU A 208 -16.46 -5.33 -2.49
CA LEU A 208 -17.79 -5.94 -2.53
C LEU A 208 -18.86 -4.94 -2.10
N LEU A 209 -19.81 -4.68 -2.99
CA LEU A 209 -20.95 -3.81 -2.73
C LEU A 209 -22.25 -4.52 -3.10
N HIS A 210 -23.11 -4.75 -2.11
CA HIS A 210 -24.47 -5.25 -2.33
C HIS A 210 -25.46 -4.10 -2.56
N TRP A 211 -26.22 -4.18 -3.63
CA TRP A 211 -27.21 -3.15 -3.98
C TRP A 211 -28.53 -3.30 -3.21
N GLY A 212 -28.86 -4.51 -2.79
CA GLY A 212 -30.02 -4.80 -1.93
C GLY A 212 -29.82 -4.34 -0.49
N GLY A 213 -30.86 -4.43 0.33
CA GLY A 213 -30.80 -4.02 1.73
C GLY A 213 -29.81 -4.84 2.55
N ASN A 214 -28.97 -4.18 3.34
CA ASN A 214 -27.91 -4.77 4.16
C ASN A 214 -28.38 -5.28 5.54
N GLY A 215 -29.70 -5.42 5.74
CA GLY A 215 -30.28 -5.89 7.00
C GLY A 215 -29.92 -5.02 8.21
N GLY A 216 -29.75 -5.63 9.39
CA GLY A 216 -29.43 -4.92 10.64
C GLY A 216 -28.05 -4.27 10.70
N ARG A 217 -27.18 -4.46 9.69
CA ARG A 217 -25.83 -3.89 9.63
C ARG A 217 -25.77 -2.49 9.06
N ALA A 218 -26.82 -2.04 8.38
CA ALA A 218 -26.87 -0.70 7.79
C ALA A 218 -26.68 0.41 8.82
N ALA A 219 -27.29 0.29 10.01
CA ALA A 219 -27.18 1.32 11.05
C ALA A 219 -25.76 1.46 11.64
N THR A 220 -25.05 0.34 11.85
CA THR A 220 -23.67 0.36 12.37
C THR A 220 -22.67 0.85 11.32
N ALA A 221 -22.86 0.46 10.06
CA ALA A 221 -22.08 0.94 8.93
C ALA A 221 -22.28 2.44 8.73
N HIS A 222 -23.52 2.93 8.77
CA HIS A 222 -23.85 4.35 8.70
C HIS A 222 -23.16 5.14 9.82
N ALA A 223 -23.26 4.68 11.08
CA ALA A 223 -22.64 5.34 12.22
C ALA A 223 -21.10 5.43 12.08
N ALA A 224 -20.45 4.35 11.63
CA ALA A 224 -19.01 4.32 11.42
C ALA A 224 -18.57 5.25 10.27
N THR A 225 -19.30 5.23 9.16
CA THR A 225 -19.05 6.09 8.00
C THR A 225 -19.20 7.57 8.37
N LEU A 226 -20.28 7.91 9.08
CA LEU A 226 -20.53 9.29 9.53
C LEU A 226 -19.44 9.77 10.51
N ALA A 227 -19.02 8.91 11.45
CA ALA A 227 -17.99 9.25 12.43
C ALA A 227 -16.61 9.53 11.82
N THR A 228 -16.35 8.99 10.61
CA THR A 228 -15.09 9.14 9.87
C THR A 228 -15.26 9.87 8.54
N ALA A 229 -16.36 10.63 8.37
CA ALA A 229 -16.68 11.27 7.10
C ALA A 229 -15.52 12.15 6.59
N GLY A 230 -15.13 11.94 5.33
CA GLY A 230 -14.02 12.63 4.69
C GLY A 230 -12.62 12.15 5.07
N GLU A 231 -12.46 11.30 6.09
CA GLU A 231 -11.16 10.78 6.49
C GLU A 231 -10.67 9.67 5.56
N THR A 232 -9.43 9.79 5.09
CA THR A 232 -8.68 8.79 4.31
C THR A 232 -7.31 8.59 4.91
N LEU A 233 -6.61 7.54 4.50
CA LEU A 233 -5.21 7.33 4.85
C LEU A 233 -4.29 8.21 4.00
N TRP A 234 -3.34 8.85 4.64
CA TRP A 234 -2.32 9.68 4.02
C TRP A 234 -0.93 9.18 4.41
N PHE A 235 -0.06 9.09 3.43
CA PHE A 235 1.34 8.74 3.61
C PHE A 235 2.20 9.72 2.84
N HIS A 236 3.11 10.41 3.54
CA HIS A 236 3.97 11.44 2.96
C HIS A 236 3.19 12.53 2.18
N GLY A 237 2.04 12.97 2.71
CA GLY A 237 1.20 14.00 2.09
C GLY A 237 0.45 13.56 0.81
N GLN A 238 0.49 12.26 0.50
CA GLN A 238 -0.26 11.66 -0.60
C GLN A 238 -1.32 10.72 -0.03
N ARG A 239 -2.47 10.63 -0.70
CA ARG A 239 -3.49 9.65 -0.31
C ARG A 239 -2.94 8.24 -0.52
N ALA A 240 -2.91 7.45 0.55
CA ALA A 240 -2.40 6.10 0.53
C ALA A 240 -3.36 5.15 -0.18
N LEU A 241 -2.84 4.26 -1.04
CA LEU A 241 -3.60 3.13 -1.54
C LEU A 241 -3.77 2.12 -0.42
N ALA A 242 -5.01 1.82 -0.05
CA ALA A 242 -5.33 0.97 1.09
C ALA A 242 -6.16 -0.24 0.65
N TYR A 243 -5.78 -1.41 1.13
CA TYR A 243 -6.47 -2.67 0.89
C TYR A 243 -7.00 -3.24 2.20
N PHE A 244 -8.00 -4.11 2.11
CA PHE A 244 -8.47 -4.91 3.23
C PHE A 244 -8.84 -6.32 2.77
N GLY A 245 -8.88 -7.26 3.69
CA GLY A 245 -9.31 -8.63 3.45
C GLY A 245 -9.87 -9.27 4.71
N LYS A 246 -10.59 -10.36 4.54
CA LYS A 246 -11.38 -10.98 5.61
C LYS A 246 -10.52 -11.60 6.71
N ASP A 247 -9.46 -12.33 6.34
CA ASP A 247 -8.62 -13.10 7.26
C ASP A 247 -7.23 -13.26 6.66
N CYS A 248 -6.19 -12.67 7.27
CA CYS A 248 -4.82 -12.77 6.78
C CYS A 248 -4.14 -14.11 7.13
N GLY A 249 -4.74 -14.93 8.00
CA GLY A 249 -4.17 -16.21 8.45
C GLY A 249 -3.05 -16.07 9.47
N GLY A 250 -2.86 -14.88 10.08
CA GLY A 250 -1.83 -14.61 11.10
C GLY A 250 -0.61 -13.86 10.56
N ARG A 251 -0.59 -13.50 9.29
CA ARG A 251 0.44 -12.63 8.70
C ARG A 251 -0.11 -11.92 7.47
N THR A 252 0.08 -10.61 7.38
CA THR A 252 -0.26 -9.85 6.19
C THR A 252 0.73 -10.14 5.06
N ALA A 253 0.31 -9.91 3.83
CA ALA A 253 1.16 -9.97 2.64
C ALA A 253 1.51 -8.55 2.15
N SER A 254 2.68 -8.39 1.56
CA SER A 254 2.96 -7.18 0.79
C SER A 254 2.26 -7.23 -0.58
N PRO A 255 1.93 -6.08 -1.21
CA PRO A 255 1.29 -6.07 -2.52
C PRO A 255 2.04 -6.87 -3.59
N THR A 256 3.36 -6.84 -3.59
CA THR A 256 4.21 -7.53 -4.57
C THR A 256 4.22 -9.07 -4.43
N GLU A 257 3.79 -9.59 -3.27
CA GLU A 257 3.60 -11.02 -3.10
C GLU A 257 2.32 -11.54 -3.76
N VAL A 258 1.32 -10.67 -3.90
CA VAL A 258 0.02 -11.02 -4.46
C VAL A 258 -0.05 -10.59 -5.93
N TRP A 259 0.33 -9.38 -6.22
CA TRP A 259 0.26 -8.79 -7.56
C TRP A 259 1.68 -8.49 -8.08
N PRO A 260 2.18 -9.25 -9.08
CA PRO A 260 3.58 -9.15 -9.55
C PRO A 260 3.99 -7.77 -10.06
N HIS A 261 3.03 -6.98 -10.53
CA HIS A 261 3.24 -5.63 -11.07
C HIS A 261 2.94 -4.51 -10.05
N ALA A 262 2.55 -4.86 -8.82
CA ALA A 262 2.32 -3.87 -7.79
C ALA A 262 3.62 -3.16 -7.40
N ARG A 263 3.48 -1.89 -7.04
CA ARG A 263 4.61 -1.13 -6.47
C ARG A 263 4.88 -1.62 -5.04
N ILE A 264 6.14 -1.59 -4.67
CA ILE A 264 6.53 -1.76 -3.27
C ILE A 264 6.16 -0.47 -2.55
N VAL A 265 5.43 -0.59 -1.46
CA VAL A 265 5.06 0.53 -0.59
C VAL A 265 5.37 0.18 0.86
N SER A 266 6.06 1.08 1.57
CA SER A 266 6.56 0.81 2.92
C SER A 266 5.45 0.66 3.96
N TYR A 267 4.31 1.29 3.75
CA TYR A 267 3.16 1.22 4.65
C TYR A 267 2.26 -0.03 4.42
N LEU A 268 2.64 -0.94 3.53
CA LEU A 268 1.95 -2.23 3.31
C LEU A 268 2.94 -3.41 3.41
N PRO A 269 3.63 -3.57 4.54
CA PRO A 269 4.60 -4.65 4.71
C PRO A 269 3.92 -6.01 4.91
N SER A 270 4.67 -7.08 4.65
CA SER A 270 4.35 -8.39 5.21
C SER A 270 4.74 -8.38 6.69
N GLN A 271 3.76 -8.54 7.60
CA GLN A 271 3.99 -8.49 9.04
C GLN A 271 3.12 -9.47 9.82
N PRO A 272 3.58 -9.96 10.98
CA PRO A 272 2.78 -10.81 11.84
C PRO A 272 1.51 -10.12 12.33
N ASP A 273 0.40 -10.86 12.33
CA ASP A 273 -0.89 -10.44 12.88
C ASP A 273 -1.38 -11.46 13.89
N ARG A 274 -0.95 -11.30 15.14
CA ARG A 274 -1.34 -12.15 16.27
C ARG A 274 -2.84 -12.06 16.55
N TYR A 275 -3.46 -10.91 16.31
CA TYR A 275 -4.87 -10.69 16.59
C TYR A 275 -5.77 -11.53 15.68
N CYS A 276 -5.35 -11.76 14.43
CA CYS A 276 -6.07 -12.61 13.48
C CYS A 276 -6.13 -14.09 13.92
N THR A 277 -5.16 -14.57 14.71
CA THR A 277 -5.03 -15.98 15.12
C THR A 277 -5.24 -16.20 16.61
N GLU A 278 -5.68 -15.23 17.35
CA GLU A 278 -5.86 -15.30 18.81
C GLU A 278 -6.87 -16.37 19.24
N ASP A 279 -7.86 -16.65 18.39
CA ASP A 279 -8.83 -17.74 18.56
C ASP A 279 -8.32 -19.12 18.08
N GLY A 280 -7.01 -19.26 17.84
CA GLY A 280 -6.39 -20.47 17.28
C GLY A 280 -6.27 -20.47 15.77
N GLY A 281 -6.83 -19.47 15.08
CA GLY A 281 -6.86 -19.39 13.62
C GLY A 281 -7.82 -20.40 13.00
N LYS A 282 -8.28 -20.13 11.78
CA LYS A 282 -9.14 -21.05 11.03
C LYS A 282 -8.39 -21.59 9.83
N GLU A 283 -8.20 -22.91 9.81
CA GLU A 283 -7.70 -23.63 8.65
C GLU A 283 -8.85 -24.03 7.73
N TRP A 284 -8.54 -24.22 6.47
CA TRP A 284 -9.46 -24.73 5.46
C TRP A 284 -8.83 -25.88 4.68
N ALA A 285 -9.67 -26.78 4.19
CA ALA A 285 -9.27 -27.87 3.31
C ALA A 285 -10.23 -27.93 2.10
N SER A 286 -9.68 -28.29 0.96
CA SER A 286 -10.45 -28.44 -0.28
C SER A 286 -9.81 -29.53 -1.15
N GLU A 287 -10.64 -30.31 -1.81
CA GLU A 287 -10.19 -31.31 -2.79
C GLU A 287 -10.78 -31.01 -4.16
N MET A 288 -9.98 -31.14 -5.18
CA MET A 288 -10.40 -30.99 -6.57
C MET A 288 -9.78 -32.08 -7.44
N THR A 289 -10.54 -32.58 -8.39
CA THR A 289 -10.03 -33.51 -9.37
C THR A 289 -9.10 -32.78 -10.34
N ARG A 290 -8.18 -33.52 -10.94
CA ARG A 290 -7.33 -32.99 -12.01
C ARG A 290 -8.16 -32.49 -13.20
N THR A 291 -9.30 -33.12 -13.48
CA THR A 291 -10.22 -32.71 -14.55
C THR A 291 -10.84 -31.35 -14.27
N GLU A 292 -11.37 -31.12 -13.05
CA GLU A 292 -11.92 -29.82 -12.64
C GLU A 292 -10.87 -28.71 -12.74
N LEU A 293 -9.70 -28.92 -12.14
CA LEU A 293 -8.61 -27.95 -12.19
C LEU A 293 -8.13 -27.69 -13.63
N SER A 294 -8.04 -28.75 -14.45
CA SER A 294 -7.60 -28.61 -15.86
C SER A 294 -8.59 -27.77 -16.67
N ALA A 295 -9.89 -27.96 -16.44
CA ALA A 295 -10.93 -27.17 -17.09
C ALA A 295 -10.86 -25.68 -16.64
N ALA A 296 -10.73 -25.45 -15.33
CA ALA A 296 -10.61 -24.11 -14.77
C ALA A 296 -9.38 -23.35 -15.32
N LEU A 297 -8.20 -23.97 -15.27
CA LEU A 297 -6.97 -23.34 -15.76
C LEU A 297 -6.98 -23.12 -17.29
N ALA A 298 -7.58 -24.04 -18.05
CA ALA A 298 -7.70 -23.90 -19.50
C ALA A 298 -8.67 -22.78 -19.89
N ALA A 299 -9.79 -22.60 -19.18
CA ALA A 299 -10.75 -21.54 -19.41
C ALA A 299 -10.12 -20.14 -19.25
N HIS A 300 -9.13 -20.01 -18.38
CA HIS A 300 -8.39 -18.77 -18.13
C HIS A 300 -7.04 -18.68 -18.88
N GLY A 301 -6.75 -19.65 -19.78
CA GLY A 301 -5.50 -19.66 -20.56
C GLY A 301 -4.23 -19.90 -19.75
N LEU A 302 -4.32 -20.34 -18.49
CA LEU A 302 -3.20 -20.50 -17.57
C LEU A 302 -2.43 -21.81 -17.77
N ALA A 303 -3.11 -22.86 -18.22
CA ALA A 303 -2.46 -24.13 -18.55
C ALA A 303 -3.21 -24.87 -19.67
N LYS A 304 -2.44 -25.55 -20.53
CA LYS A 304 -3.02 -26.44 -21.55
C LYS A 304 -3.47 -27.75 -20.89
N PRO A 305 -4.55 -28.42 -21.38
CA PRO A 305 -4.96 -29.72 -20.87
C PRO A 305 -3.84 -30.78 -20.96
N GLY A 306 -3.85 -31.71 -20.01
CA GLY A 306 -2.91 -32.86 -20.04
C GLY A 306 -1.77 -32.80 -19.02
N TRP A 307 -1.63 -31.73 -18.26
CA TRP A 307 -0.67 -31.65 -17.16
C TRP A 307 -0.97 -32.70 -16.07
N LYS A 308 0.06 -33.06 -15.31
CA LYS A 308 0.00 -34.16 -14.33
C LYS A 308 0.21 -33.68 -12.88
N ASN A 309 1.03 -32.65 -12.69
CA ASN A 309 1.45 -32.21 -11.38
C ASN A 309 1.22 -30.72 -11.20
N ILE A 310 0.88 -30.38 -9.95
CA ILE A 310 0.81 -29.00 -9.48
C ILE A 310 1.53 -28.90 -8.14
N SER A 311 2.30 -27.84 -7.93
CA SER A 311 3.02 -27.58 -6.69
C SER A 311 3.20 -26.08 -6.49
N VAL A 312 3.47 -25.68 -5.25
CA VAL A 312 3.90 -24.30 -4.97
C VAL A 312 5.36 -24.17 -5.41
N ALA A 313 5.64 -23.26 -6.34
CA ALA A 313 6.99 -23.01 -6.84
C ALA A 313 7.76 -22.01 -5.97
N ARG A 314 7.08 -20.94 -5.54
CA ARG A 314 7.69 -19.89 -4.70
C ARG A 314 6.68 -19.36 -3.69
N ARG A 315 7.17 -19.09 -2.48
CA ARG A 315 6.42 -18.40 -1.41
C ARG A 315 7.00 -17.02 -1.17
N GLY A 316 6.14 -16.13 -0.75
CA GLY A 316 6.52 -14.82 -0.24
C GLY A 316 6.90 -14.86 1.23
N GLU A 317 7.29 -13.73 1.76
CA GLU A 317 7.61 -13.54 3.19
C GLU A 317 6.40 -13.81 4.11
N SER A 318 5.19 -13.58 3.58
CA SER A 318 3.94 -13.91 4.27
C SER A 318 3.68 -15.42 4.42
N GLY A 319 4.45 -16.27 3.75
CA GLY A 319 4.22 -17.70 3.65
C GLY A 319 3.20 -18.09 2.55
N ARG A 320 2.56 -17.13 1.91
CA ARG A 320 1.64 -17.34 0.79
C ARG A 320 2.38 -17.80 -0.45
N ALA A 321 1.75 -18.65 -1.26
CA ALA A 321 2.24 -18.95 -2.58
C ALA A 321 2.21 -17.68 -3.44
N VAL A 322 3.29 -17.41 -4.14
CA VAL A 322 3.43 -16.32 -5.12
C VAL A 322 3.36 -16.89 -6.53
N THR A 323 3.97 -18.05 -6.75
CA THR A 323 3.89 -18.79 -8.02
C THR A 323 3.55 -20.25 -7.79
N ILE A 324 2.73 -20.79 -8.68
CA ILE A 324 2.33 -22.18 -8.76
C ILE A 324 2.99 -22.79 -10.00
N LYS A 325 3.56 -23.97 -9.85
CA LYS A 325 4.15 -24.73 -10.94
C LYS A 325 3.18 -25.80 -11.42
N VAL A 326 2.82 -25.77 -12.71
CA VAL A 326 1.98 -26.76 -13.38
C VAL A 326 2.85 -27.47 -14.43
N ASP A 327 3.28 -28.70 -14.15
CA ASP A 327 4.23 -29.53 -14.95
C ASP A 327 5.54 -28.84 -15.39
N GLY A 328 5.89 -27.69 -14.86
CA GLY A 328 7.10 -26.96 -15.25
C GLY A 328 6.83 -25.53 -15.68
N ALA A 329 5.62 -25.20 -16.10
CA ALA A 329 5.20 -23.83 -16.32
C ALA A 329 4.85 -23.16 -14.97
N GLU A 330 5.29 -21.93 -14.77
CA GLU A 330 4.94 -21.14 -13.60
C GLU A 330 3.81 -20.17 -13.94
N ILE A 331 2.81 -20.10 -13.06
CA ILE A 331 1.67 -19.17 -13.12
C ILE A 331 1.56 -18.41 -11.79
N GLY A 332 0.98 -17.23 -11.81
CA GLY A 332 0.70 -16.46 -10.59
C GLY A 332 -0.25 -17.21 -9.65
N ALA A 333 0.05 -17.21 -8.36
CA ALA A 333 -0.82 -17.89 -7.40
C ALA A 333 -2.17 -17.20 -7.23
N ASP A 334 -2.23 -15.87 -7.40
CA ASP A 334 -3.50 -15.13 -7.39
C ASP A 334 -4.30 -15.41 -8.67
N GLU A 335 -3.65 -15.44 -9.84
CA GLU A 335 -4.28 -15.86 -11.10
C GLU A 335 -4.86 -17.29 -11.01
N PHE A 336 -4.10 -18.22 -10.41
CA PHE A 336 -4.59 -19.58 -10.11
C PHE A 336 -5.83 -19.55 -9.21
N ARG A 337 -5.79 -18.78 -8.12
CA ARG A 337 -6.90 -18.64 -7.19
C ARG A 337 -8.15 -18.04 -7.85
N LEU A 338 -7.97 -17.00 -8.67
CA LEU A 338 -9.06 -16.38 -9.43
C LEU A 338 -9.69 -17.35 -10.41
N ALA A 339 -8.89 -18.06 -11.21
CA ALA A 339 -9.37 -19.06 -12.18
C ALA A 339 -10.18 -20.19 -11.52
N VAL A 340 -9.71 -20.69 -10.37
CA VAL A 340 -10.43 -21.69 -9.58
C VAL A 340 -11.70 -21.08 -8.97
N GLY A 341 -11.63 -19.87 -8.43
CA GLY A 341 -12.76 -19.18 -7.82
C GLY A 341 -13.91 -18.94 -8.80
N GLU A 342 -13.61 -18.42 -9.98
CA GLU A 342 -14.57 -18.16 -11.04
C GLU A 342 -15.17 -19.42 -11.64
N SER A 343 -14.37 -20.48 -11.81
CA SER A 343 -14.83 -21.71 -12.46
C SER A 343 -15.47 -22.71 -11.50
N LEU A 344 -14.99 -22.82 -10.25
CA LEU A 344 -15.35 -23.88 -9.31
C LEU A 344 -15.94 -23.36 -7.99
N GLY A 345 -15.91 -22.05 -7.79
CA GLY A 345 -16.45 -21.36 -6.61
C GLY A 345 -15.35 -20.87 -5.64
N TRP A 346 -15.59 -19.69 -5.08
CA TRP A 346 -14.62 -18.94 -4.26
C TRP A 346 -14.23 -19.62 -2.94
N ASN A 347 -14.99 -20.61 -2.50
CA ASN A 347 -14.69 -21.40 -1.31
C ASN A 347 -13.67 -22.52 -1.55
N ARG A 348 -13.28 -22.78 -2.82
CA ARG A 348 -12.34 -23.85 -3.18
C ARG A 348 -10.91 -23.50 -2.80
N ILE A 349 -10.46 -22.30 -3.12
CA ILE A 349 -9.16 -21.76 -2.73
C ILE A 349 -9.39 -20.38 -2.11
N PRO A 350 -9.73 -20.32 -0.81
CA PRO A 350 -10.05 -19.05 -0.13
C PRO A 350 -8.89 -18.07 -0.09
N SER A 351 -7.65 -18.57 -0.03
CA SER A 351 -6.43 -17.75 0.00
C SER A 351 -5.29 -18.46 -0.72
N THR A 352 -4.21 -17.73 -1.03
CA THR A 352 -2.98 -18.30 -1.59
C THR A 352 -2.04 -18.89 -0.52
N TRP A 353 -2.42 -18.89 0.74
CA TRP A 353 -1.65 -19.53 1.81
C TRP A 353 -2.06 -20.98 2.01
N PHE A 354 -1.56 -21.88 1.19
CA PHE A 354 -1.89 -23.30 1.21
C PHE A 354 -0.68 -24.19 0.91
N GLU A 355 -0.80 -25.45 1.34
CA GLU A 355 -0.04 -26.60 0.83
C GLU A 355 -0.92 -27.38 -0.12
N VAL A 356 -0.31 -28.01 -1.12
CA VAL A 356 -1.00 -28.88 -2.06
C VAL A 356 -0.32 -30.25 -2.10
N SER A 357 -1.12 -31.30 -1.98
CA SER A 357 -0.70 -32.69 -2.14
C SER A 357 -1.51 -33.38 -3.23
N ARG A 358 -0.90 -34.38 -3.86
CA ARG A 358 -1.57 -35.20 -4.88
C ARG A 358 -2.01 -36.52 -4.26
N GLU A 359 -3.28 -36.87 -4.44
CA GLU A 359 -3.88 -38.13 -4.04
C GLU A 359 -4.57 -38.77 -5.24
N ALA A 360 -3.84 -39.70 -5.91
CA ALA A 360 -4.28 -40.35 -7.15
C ALA A 360 -4.59 -39.34 -8.27
N ASP A 361 -5.87 -39.16 -8.61
CA ASP A 361 -6.35 -38.20 -9.63
C ASP A 361 -6.95 -36.90 -8.99
N ARG A 362 -6.72 -36.69 -7.71
CA ARG A 362 -7.16 -35.52 -6.95
C ARG A 362 -5.97 -34.74 -6.42
N PHE A 363 -6.22 -33.47 -6.13
CA PHE A 363 -5.32 -32.59 -5.41
C PHE A 363 -6.02 -32.10 -4.15
N ALA A 364 -5.41 -32.35 -3.00
CA ALA A 364 -5.85 -31.85 -1.72
C ALA A 364 -5.08 -30.56 -1.39
N PHE A 365 -5.81 -29.53 -1.02
CA PHE A 365 -5.30 -28.23 -0.61
C PHE A 365 -5.64 -28.03 0.86
N HIS A 366 -4.64 -27.68 1.66
CA HIS A 366 -4.80 -27.32 3.08
C HIS A 366 -4.21 -25.95 3.28
N GLY A 367 -4.97 -25.05 3.84
CA GLY A 367 -4.53 -23.67 3.96
C GLY A 367 -5.20 -22.91 5.09
N ARG A 368 -4.85 -21.63 5.19
CA ARG A 368 -5.40 -20.70 6.18
C ARG A 368 -5.59 -19.31 5.60
N GLY A 369 -6.41 -18.50 6.28
CA GLY A 369 -6.75 -17.17 5.82
C GLY A 369 -7.82 -17.17 4.72
N TRP A 370 -8.33 -15.97 4.41
CA TRP A 370 -9.38 -15.73 3.43
C TRP A 370 -9.15 -14.38 2.73
N GLY A 371 -8.98 -14.41 1.41
CA GLY A 371 -8.63 -13.25 0.59
C GLY A 371 -7.12 -13.11 0.37
N HIS A 372 -6.71 -11.98 -0.18
CA HIS A 372 -5.32 -11.70 -0.58
C HIS A 372 -4.37 -11.45 0.59
N GLY A 373 -4.86 -11.01 1.74
CA GLY A 373 -4.07 -10.77 2.95
C GLY A 373 -3.28 -9.48 2.98
N VAL A 374 -3.46 -8.57 2.03
CA VAL A 374 -2.76 -7.27 1.97
C VAL A 374 -3.56 -6.22 2.75
N GLY A 375 -2.89 -5.40 3.55
CA GLY A 375 -3.50 -4.29 4.31
C GLY A 375 -4.31 -4.75 5.51
N LEU A 376 -5.46 -4.12 5.76
CA LEU A 376 -6.31 -4.37 6.94
C LEU A 376 -6.87 -5.79 6.92
N CYS A 377 -6.61 -6.55 7.97
CA CYS A 377 -7.28 -7.82 8.25
C CYS A 377 -8.54 -7.56 9.09
N GLN A 378 -9.74 -7.77 8.51
CA GLN A 378 -11.00 -7.51 9.21
C GLN A 378 -11.11 -8.33 10.51
N LYS A 379 -10.73 -9.61 10.48
CA LYS A 379 -10.72 -10.47 11.66
C LYS A 379 -9.78 -9.95 12.75
N GLY A 380 -8.55 -9.57 12.39
CA GLY A 380 -7.59 -9.00 13.33
C GLY A 380 -8.02 -7.64 13.86
N ALA A 381 -8.57 -6.76 13.01
CA ALA A 381 -9.12 -5.47 13.40
C ALA A 381 -10.28 -5.61 14.40
N ALA A 382 -11.19 -6.57 14.16
CA ALA A 382 -12.28 -6.86 15.10
C ALA A 382 -11.75 -7.34 16.45
N ALA A 383 -10.74 -8.23 16.48
CA ALA A 383 -10.11 -8.69 17.72
C ALA A 383 -9.41 -7.55 18.46
N MET A 384 -8.67 -6.68 17.75
CA MET A 384 -8.07 -5.48 18.35
C MET A 384 -9.11 -4.58 18.99
N ALA A 385 -10.22 -4.31 18.29
CA ALA A 385 -11.29 -3.46 18.79
C ALA A 385 -11.99 -4.07 20.01
N GLN A 386 -12.18 -5.39 20.07
CA GLN A 386 -12.69 -6.11 21.25
C GLN A 386 -11.75 -6.00 22.45
N GLN A 387 -10.44 -5.83 22.23
CA GLN A 387 -9.44 -5.55 23.27
C GLN A 387 -9.35 -4.06 23.65
N GLY A 388 -10.27 -3.22 23.15
CA GLY A 388 -10.31 -1.79 23.45
C GLY A 388 -9.33 -0.94 22.65
N ARG A 389 -8.76 -1.46 21.56
CA ARG A 389 -7.92 -0.68 20.67
C ARG A 389 -8.75 0.31 19.86
N SER A 390 -8.24 1.52 19.74
CA SER A 390 -8.85 2.59 18.95
C SER A 390 -8.71 2.34 17.45
N THR A 391 -9.51 3.02 16.66
CA THR A 391 -9.43 3.08 15.20
C THR A 391 -8.01 3.42 14.73
N GLN A 392 -7.35 4.39 15.37
CA GLN A 392 -5.99 4.80 15.02
C GLN A 392 -4.97 3.69 15.28
N GLU A 393 -5.03 2.99 16.43
CA GLU A 393 -4.14 1.87 16.73
C GLU A 393 -4.34 0.71 15.75
N ILE A 394 -5.59 0.46 15.32
CA ILE A 394 -5.90 -0.54 14.29
C ILE A 394 -5.27 -0.15 12.95
N LEU A 395 -5.44 1.09 12.50
CA LEU A 395 -4.86 1.57 11.25
C LEU A 395 -3.32 1.57 11.30
N GLU A 396 -2.71 1.97 12.42
CA GLU A 396 -1.26 1.94 12.60
C GLU A 396 -0.69 0.51 12.54
N GLN A 397 -1.44 -0.49 13.05
CA GLN A 397 -1.05 -1.91 12.95
C GLN A 397 -0.96 -2.36 11.49
N TYR A 398 -1.90 -1.99 10.62
CA TYR A 398 -1.97 -2.50 9.25
C TYR A 398 -1.36 -1.58 8.20
N PHE A 399 -1.20 -0.30 8.52
CA PHE A 399 -0.64 0.73 7.64
C PHE A 399 0.39 1.58 8.40
N PRO A 400 1.51 0.98 8.82
CA PRO A 400 2.50 1.69 9.64
C PRO A 400 2.97 2.97 8.97
N GLY A 401 2.86 4.07 9.72
CA GLY A 401 3.24 5.41 9.28
C GLY A 401 2.24 6.15 8.40
N ALA A 402 1.14 5.50 7.97
CA ALA A 402 0.04 6.21 7.37
C ALA A 402 -0.88 6.82 8.47
N GLN A 403 -1.44 7.98 8.20
CA GLN A 403 -2.30 8.70 9.14
C GLN A 403 -3.69 8.88 8.55
N ALA A 404 -4.72 8.66 9.38
CA ALA A 404 -6.09 9.00 9.02
C ALA A 404 -6.29 10.52 9.16
N ALA A 405 -6.69 11.17 8.08
CA ALA A 405 -6.91 12.61 8.03
C ALA A 405 -7.91 12.97 6.93
N ASP A 406 -8.54 14.13 7.04
CA ASP A 406 -9.26 14.73 5.93
C ASP A 406 -8.29 15.27 4.85
N GLU A 407 -8.80 15.67 3.70
CA GLU A 407 -7.97 16.14 2.59
C GLU A 407 -7.17 17.40 2.94
N ALA A 408 -7.73 18.32 3.74
CA ALA A 408 -7.04 19.52 4.14
C ALA A 408 -5.86 19.20 5.05
N THR A 409 -6.09 18.43 6.11
CA THR A 409 -5.07 18.06 7.10
C THR A 409 -4.04 17.08 6.52
N GLY A 410 -4.45 16.15 5.66
CA GLY A 410 -3.57 15.16 5.07
C GLY A 410 -2.59 15.74 4.05
N ARG A 411 -2.96 16.84 3.38
CA ARG A 411 -2.10 17.55 2.42
C ARG A 411 -1.28 18.68 3.04
N GLU A 412 -1.69 19.24 4.16
CA GLU A 412 -1.05 20.42 4.78
C GLU A 412 0.16 20.02 5.62
N TRP A 413 1.28 19.80 4.93
CA TRP A 413 2.60 19.95 5.55
C TRP A 413 3.06 21.38 5.34
N ASN A 414 3.55 22.03 6.41
CA ASN A 414 4.31 23.26 6.23
C ASN A 414 5.52 22.96 5.37
N LYS A 415 5.68 23.67 4.27
CA LYS A 415 6.77 23.50 3.33
C LYS A 415 7.70 24.70 3.41
N TYR A 416 8.97 24.42 3.57
CA TYR A 416 10.01 25.42 3.65
C TYR A 416 11.08 25.09 2.62
N ASP A 417 11.34 26.04 1.71
CA ASP A 417 12.35 25.87 0.67
C ASP A 417 13.76 25.99 1.26
N GLY A 418 14.54 24.94 1.06
CA GLY A 418 15.97 24.91 1.32
C GLY A 418 16.78 24.88 0.03
N ASP A 419 18.11 24.88 0.16
CA ASP A 419 19.04 24.87 -0.98
C ASP A 419 19.07 23.49 -1.65
N GLY A 420 18.16 23.26 -2.62
CA GLY A 420 18.04 22.01 -3.35
C GLY A 420 17.24 20.92 -2.62
N PHE A 421 16.43 21.30 -1.65
CA PHE A 421 15.46 20.43 -0.98
C PHE A 421 14.24 21.23 -0.50
N VAL A 422 13.15 20.53 -0.17
CA VAL A 422 12.00 21.07 0.53
C VAL A 422 11.92 20.39 1.90
N LEU A 423 11.89 21.19 2.97
CA LEU A 423 11.58 20.69 4.32
C LEU A 423 10.07 20.63 4.50
N GLU A 424 9.55 19.47 4.83
CA GLU A 424 8.14 19.25 5.20
C GLU A 424 8.02 18.95 6.68
N SER A 425 7.23 19.75 7.40
CA SER A 425 6.98 19.59 8.83
C SER A 425 5.55 19.96 9.23
N LEU A 426 5.01 19.27 10.25
CA LEU A 426 3.76 19.65 10.92
C LEU A 426 4.00 20.65 12.06
N ASP A 427 5.25 20.94 12.41
CA ASP A 427 5.63 21.91 13.43
C ASP A 427 6.27 23.14 12.76
N ALA A 428 5.57 24.27 12.83
CA ALA A 428 6.07 25.51 12.21
C ALA A 428 7.42 25.97 12.78
N SER A 429 7.80 25.56 13.98
CA SER A 429 9.10 25.91 14.59
C SER A 429 10.28 25.22 13.89
N ASP A 430 10.03 24.14 13.15
CA ASP A 430 11.09 23.41 12.42
C ASP A 430 11.73 24.23 11.28
N ALA A 431 11.06 25.30 10.81
CA ALA A 431 11.66 26.29 9.93
C ALA A 431 13.00 26.87 10.47
N GLY A 432 13.14 26.94 11.78
CA GLY A 432 14.34 27.40 12.46
C GLY A 432 15.58 26.54 12.16
N TYR A 433 15.41 25.30 11.74
CA TYR A 433 16.51 24.37 11.41
C TYR A 433 16.98 24.45 9.96
N LEU A 434 16.35 25.25 9.09
CA LEU A 434 16.75 25.36 7.67
C LEU A 434 18.21 25.72 7.48
N THR A 435 18.76 26.60 8.33
CA THR A 435 20.18 26.97 8.24
C THR A 435 21.12 25.78 8.45
N ASP A 436 20.79 24.91 9.41
CA ASP A 436 21.60 23.73 9.71
C ASP A 436 21.45 22.68 8.61
N LEU A 437 20.24 22.50 8.07
CA LEU A 437 19.97 21.60 6.94
C LEU A 437 20.68 22.06 5.67
N ASN A 438 20.63 23.36 5.35
CA ASN A 438 21.34 23.94 4.19
C ASN A 438 22.84 23.74 4.31
N ARG A 439 23.41 23.94 5.51
CA ARG A 439 24.82 23.69 5.78
C ARG A 439 25.17 22.21 5.57
N ALA A 440 24.40 21.31 6.14
CA ALA A 440 24.60 19.87 6.00
C ALA A 440 24.54 19.42 4.52
N ARG A 441 23.59 19.99 3.77
CA ARG A 441 23.42 19.75 2.33
C ARG A 441 24.62 20.26 1.51
N ALA A 442 25.10 21.46 1.82
CA ALA A 442 26.29 22.04 1.17
C ALA A 442 27.54 21.20 1.46
N GLU A 443 27.76 20.81 2.72
CA GLU A 443 28.85 19.94 3.13
C GLU A 443 28.82 18.57 2.43
N ALA A 444 27.62 17.95 2.30
CA ALA A 444 27.45 16.69 1.57
C ALA A 444 27.88 16.82 0.11
N THR A 445 27.49 17.93 -0.55
CA THR A 445 27.91 18.24 -1.94
C THR A 445 29.40 18.47 -2.05
N GLU A 446 30.02 19.27 -1.17
CA GLU A 446 31.42 19.57 -1.18
C GLU A 446 32.27 18.30 -0.98
N ARG A 447 31.93 17.50 0.01
CA ARG A 447 32.69 16.29 0.35
C ARG A 447 32.61 15.23 -0.73
N SER A 448 31.42 14.98 -1.29
CA SER A 448 31.23 13.98 -2.35
C SER A 448 31.66 14.48 -3.73
N GLY A 449 31.52 15.78 -4.00
CA GLY A 449 31.62 16.37 -5.34
C GLY A 449 30.41 16.06 -6.23
N LEU A 450 29.37 15.43 -5.68
CA LEU A 450 28.11 15.09 -6.39
C LEU A 450 27.17 16.28 -6.40
N LYS A 451 26.37 16.38 -7.45
CA LYS A 451 25.30 17.38 -7.58
C LYS A 451 23.97 16.67 -7.70
N ALA A 452 22.98 17.13 -6.95
CA ALA A 452 21.62 16.62 -7.09
C ALA A 452 21.08 16.90 -8.50
N THR A 453 20.45 15.92 -9.09
CA THR A 453 19.74 16.03 -10.38
C THR A 453 18.29 16.45 -10.18
N THR A 454 17.71 16.11 -9.03
CA THR A 454 16.36 16.48 -8.58
C THR A 454 16.41 17.02 -7.16
N PRO A 455 15.52 17.94 -6.76
CA PRO A 455 15.41 18.37 -5.37
C PRO A 455 15.04 17.20 -4.45
N PHE A 456 15.53 17.25 -3.22
CA PHE A 456 15.17 16.30 -2.17
C PHE A 456 13.93 16.77 -1.39
N THR A 457 13.20 15.83 -0.82
CA THR A 457 12.21 16.11 0.21
C THR A 457 12.72 15.64 1.56
N VAL A 458 12.88 16.56 2.50
CA VAL A 458 13.23 16.26 3.90
C VAL A 458 11.97 16.38 4.73
N ARG A 459 11.48 15.29 5.30
CA ARG A 459 10.31 15.29 6.18
C ARG A 459 10.72 14.96 7.61
N THR A 460 10.38 15.86 8.52
CA THR A 460 10.54 15.63 9.96
C THR A 460 9.24 15.17 10.57
N PHE A 461 9.29 14.12 11.38
CA PHE A 461 8.13 13.57 12.05
C PHE A 461 7.89 14.24 13.41
N THR A 462 6.65 14.28 13.88
CA THR A 462 6.28 14.91 15.15
C THR A 462 6.78 14.17 16.38
N SER A 463 7.06 12.87 16.23
CA SER A 463 7.56 12.00 17.31
C SER A 463 8.42 10.86 16.78
N THR A 464 9.30 10.31 17.62
CA THR A 464 10.07 9.10 17.31
C THR A 464 9.18 7.89 16.99
N PRO A 465 8.05 7.62 17.70
CA PRO A 465 7.12 6.56 17.29
C PRO A 465 6.55 6.76 15.89
N ALA A 466 6.15 7.99 15.50
CA ALA A 466 5.64 8.27 14.16
C ALA A 466 6.73 8.05 13.09
N PHE A 467 7.96 8.49 13.33
CA PHE A 467 9.11 8.22 12.47
C PHE A 467 9.34 6.71 12.28
N ARG A 468 9.37 5.95 13.37
CA ARG A 468 9.58 4.49 13.32
C ARG A 468 8.48 3.76 12.58
N ALA A 469 7.24 4.15 12.80
CA ALA A 469 6.08 3.58 12.11
C ALA A 469 6.17 3.83 10.59
N SER A 470 6.62 5.02 10.17
CA SER A 470 6.74 5.39 8.76
C SER A 470 7.93 4.76 8.04
N THR A 471 9.04 4.56 8.74
CA THR A 471 10.29 4.07 8.12
C THR A 471 10.55 2.59 8.40
N LEU A 472 9.82 1.99 9.33
CA LEU A 472 10.08 0.67 9.91
C LEU A 472 11.49 0.55 10.56
N ALA A 473 12.14 1.69 10.77
CA ALA A 473 13.48 1.76 11.30
C ALA A 473 13.52 1.40 12.80
N PRO A 474 14.57 0.73 13.27
CA PRO A 474 14.79 0.50 14.69
C PRO A 474 14.87 1.82 15.49
N GLY A 475 14.62 1.76 16.81
CA GLY A 475 14.48 2.96 17.65
C GLY A 475 15.71 3.86 17.80
N TRP A 476 16.90 3.34 17.47
CA TRP A 476 18.16 4.09 17.50
C TRP A 476 18.43 4.87 16.22
N VAL A 477 17.71 4.61 15.14
CA VAL A 477 17.88 5.30 13.86
C VAL A 477 17.37 6.72 13.95
N ALA A 478 18.20 7.67 13.56
CA ALA A 478 17.92 9.10 13.65
C ALA A 478 17.21 9.65 12.40
N ALA A 479 17.57 9.10 11.22
CA ALA A 479 16.96 9.45 9.94
C ALA A 479 17.04 8.28 8.96
N PHE A 480 16.39 8.39 7.82
CA PHE A 480 16.27 7.35 6.79
C PHE A 480 16.09 7.97 5.41
N THR A 481 16.83 7.48 4.44
CA THR A 481 16.74 7.93 3.04
C THR A 481 16.17 6.86 2.13
N GLU A 482 15.21 7.23 1.28
CA GLU A 482 14.66 6.39 0.20
C GLU A 482 14.58 7.22 -1.09
N GLY A 483 15.53 7.02 -2.01
CA GLY A 483 15.63 7.79 -3.24
C GLY A 483 15.93 9.27 -2.96
N ASP A 484 15.01 10.15 -3.33
CA ASP A 484 15.06 11.59 -3.08
C ASP A 484 14.26 12.05 -1.85
N TRP A 485 13.76 11.11 -1.06
CA TRP A 485 13.03 11.38 0.17
C TRP A 485 13.85 11.01 1.40
N ILE A 486 13.91 11.93 2.36
CA ILE A 486 14.62 11.78 3.63
C ILE A 486 13.62 11.97 4.77
N GLY A 487 13.42 10.94 5.59
CA GLY A 487 12.64 11.03 6.83
C GLY A 487 13.55 11.23 8.03
N THR A 488 13.17 12.10 8.97
CA THR A 488 13.95 12.32 10.20
C THR A 488 13.12 12.16 11.46
N GLN A 489 13.70 11.72 12.55
CA GLN A 489 13.13 11.95 13.87
C GLN A 489 12.88 13.45 14.07
N PRO A 490 12.05 13.88 15.06
CA PRO A 490 11.80 15.30 15.30
C PRO A 490 13.09 16.10 15.35
N LEU A 491 13.22 17.16 14.53
CA LEU A 491 14.45 17.95 14.46
C LEU A 491 14.83 18.51 15.84
N ARG A 492 13.87 18.88 16.67
CA ARG A 492 14.12 19.29 18.07
C ARG A 492 14.79 18.20 18.90
N THR A 493 14.50 16.92 18.64
CA THR A 493 15.12 15.79 19.33
C THR A 493 16.56 15.60 18.87
N LEU A 494 16.80 15.73 17.57
CA LEU A 494 18.17 15.71 17.00
C LEU A 494 19.00 16.90 17.47
N ALA A 495 18.40 18.10 17.53
CA ALA A 495 19.04 19.30 18.05
C ALA A 495 19.46 19.16 19.51
N ALA A 496 18.57 18.67 20.37
CA ALA A 496 18.85 18.46 21.80
C ALA A 496 20.02 17.46 22.03
N ARG A 497 20.30 16.61 21.06
CA ARG A 497 21.41 15.64 21.07
C ARG A 497 22.64 16.12 20.30
N GLY A 498 22.60 17.30 19.67
CA GLY A 498 23.64 17.82 18.80
C GLY A 498 23.86 17.02 17.51
N LEU A 499 22.84 16.29 17.04
CA LEU A 499 22.94 15.34 15.94
C LEU A 499 22.43 15.85 14.60
N ILE A 500 21.80 17.03 14.51
CA ILE A 500 21.18 17.52 13.26
C ILE A 500 22.19 17.51 12.11
N ALA A 501 23.33 18.18 12.25
CA ALA A 501 24.28 18.38 11.16
C ALA A 501 24.86 17.05 10.66
N ASP A 502 25.27 16.17 11.56
CA ASP A 502 25.88 14.90 11.20
C ASP A 502 24.86 13.93 10.59
N THR A 503 23.67 13.82 11.21
CA THR A 503 22.58 12.97 10.69
C THR A 503 22.12 13.43 9.32
N THR A 504 21.79 14.70 9.15
CA THR A 504 21.24 15.18 7.89
C THR A 504 22.28 15.23 6.77
N ARG A 505 23.55 15.50 7.08
CA ARG A 505 24.63 15.36 6.10
C ARG A 505 24.78 13.93 5.60
N HIS A 506 24.72 12.95 6.49
CA HIS A 506 24.76 11.52 6.14
C HIS A 506 23.61 11.15 5.19
N GLU A 507 22.38 11.56 5.50
CA GLU A 507 21.22 11.28 4.66
C GLU A 507 21.30 12.01 3.30
N PHE A 508 21.77 13.25 3.26
CA PHE A 508 22.01 13.94 2.00
C PHE A 508 23.07 13.25 1.15
N LEU A 509 24.08 12.64 1.75
CA LEU A 509 25.07 11.83 1.03
C LEU A 509 24.44 10.58 0.44
N HIS A 510 23.56 9.88 1.19
CA HIS A 510 22.78 8.77 0.64
C HIS A 510 21.97 9.21 -0.58
N ALA A 511 21.18 10.27 -0.45
CA ALA A 511 20.36 10.76 -1.54
C ALA A 511 21.19 11.16 -2.78
N LEU A 512 22.35 11.79 -2.60
CA LEU A 512 23.25 12.14 -3.69
C LEU A 512 23.86 10.89 -4.36
N VAL A 513 24.32 9.94 -3.57
CA VAL A 513 24.92 8.70 -4.07
C VAL A 513 23.89 7.87 -4.82
N GLU A 514 22.66 7.76 -4.31
CA GLU A 514 21.58 7.00 -4.97
C GLU A 514 21.12 7.63 -6.29
N GLN A 515 21.09 8.97 -6.39
CA GLN A 515 20.79 9.65 -7.66
C GLN A 515 21.87 9.41 -8.72
N GLU A 516 23.12 9.24 -8.30
CA GLU A 516 24.26 9.04 -9.19
C GLU A 516 24.50 7.57 -9.53
N ALA A 517 24.11 6.65 -8.64
CA ALA A 517 24.40 5.23 -8.74
C ALA A 517 23.68 4.56 -9.92
N GLY A 518 24.45 3.93 -10.78
CA GLY A 518 23.93 3.06 -11.83
C GLY A 518 23.49 1.68 -11.30
N PRO A 519 22.75 0.91 -12.10
CA PRO A 519 22.18 -0.38 -11.68
C PRO A 519 23.23 -1.47 -11.39
N ARG A 520 24.49 -1.24 -11.75
CA ARG A 520 25.63 -2.14 -11.51
C ARG A 520 26.49 -1.73 -10.33
N ALA A 521 26.18 -0.61 -9.68
CA ALA A 521 26.92 -0.16 -8.50
C ALA A 521 26.63 -1.13 -7.33
N PRO A 522 27.64 -1.82 -6.78
CA PRO A 522 27.41 -2.72 -5.66
C PRO A 522 27.01 -1.92 -4.41
N LEU A 523 26.24 -2.55 -3.52
CA LEU A 523 25.73 -1.90 -2.30
C LEU A 523 26.88 -1.43 -1.41
N TRP A 524 27.96 -2.23 -1.27
CA TRP A 524 29.11 -1.87 -0.47
C TRP A 524 29.83 -0.60 -0.97
N LEU A 525 29.79 -0.33 -2.30
CA LEU A 525 30.38 0.92 -2.81
C LEU A 525 29.53 2.11 -2.43
N ARG A 526 28.21 2.02 -2.57
CA ARG A 526 27.29 3.10 -2.23
C ARG A 526 27.36 3.44 -0.74
N GLU A 527 27.20 2.44 0.12
CA GLU A 527 27.31 2.59 1.57
C GLU A 527 28.70 3.06 2.00
N GLY A 528 29.73 2.47 1.41
CA GLY A 528 31.13 2.82 1.72
C GLY A 528 31.50 4.26 1.38
N LEU A 529 30.97 4.81 0.30
CA LEU A 529 31.16 6.20 -0.08
C LEU A 529 30.45 7.15 0.89
N VAL A 530 29.22 6.84 1.26
CA VAL A 530 28.45 7.61 2.26
C VAL A 530 29.19 7.63 3.59
N GLU A 531 29.60 6.48 4.09
CA GLU A 531 30.35 6.35 5.33
C GLU A 531 31.70 7.10 5.29
N PHE A 532 32.39 7.05 4.15
CA PHE A 532 33.69 7.73 3.98
C PHE A 532 33.52 9.26 4.01
N TRP A 533 32.52 9.81 3.30
CA TRP A 533 32.31 11.25 3.23
C TRP A 533 31.53 11.81 4.45
N SER A 534 30.90 10.97 5.24
CA SER A 534 30.22 11.40 6.48
C SER A 534 31.19 11.78 7.60
N GLU A 535 32.40 11.21 7.62
CA GLU A 535 33.38 11.55 8.65
C GLU A 535 33.89 13.02 8.51
N PRO A 536 34.12 13.71 9.64
CA PRO A 536 34.77 15.01 9.64
C PRO A 536 36.12 14.90 8.89
N SER A 537 36.39 15.85 7.98
CA SER A 537 37.59 15.86 7.16
C SER A 537 38.85 15.77 8.03
N ARG A 538 39.41 14.58 8.11
CA ARG A 538 40.84 14.41 8.34
C ARG A 538 41.51 14.73 7.02
N ASP A 539 42.71 15.35 7.13
CA ASP A 539 43.57 15.68 6.01
C ASP A 539 43.42 14.67 4.85
N PRO A 540 43.04 15.12 3.62
CA PRO A 540 42.94 14.24 2.46
C PRO A 540 44.20 13.41 2.19
N ASN A 541 45.34 13.80 2.76
CA ASN A 541 46.63 13.08 2.74
C ASN A 541 46.84 12.18 3.95
N SER A 542 46.00 12.16 4.96
CA SER A 542 46.08 11.16 6.02
C SER A 542 45.62 9.81 5.46
N SER A 543 46.59 9.11 4.88
CA SER A 543 46.40 7.71 4.50
C SER A 543 45.86 6.94 5.71
N ASP A 544 44.79 6.23 5.53
CA ASP A 544 44.22 5.22 6.47
C ASP A 544 45.20 4.02 6.61
N ARG A 545 46.53 4.28 6.45
CA ARG A 545 47.63 3.31 6.40
C ARG A 545 47.89 2.59 7.73
N GLY A 546 46.93 2.53 8.61
CA GLY A 546 47.11 1.87 9.90
C GLY A 546 45.87 1.14 10.40
N ARG A 547 44.73 1.18 9.69
CA ARG A 547 43.56 0.41 10.10
C ARG A 547 43.69 -1.04 9.63
N PRO A 548 43.36 -2.01 10.50
CA PRO A 548 43.38 -3.43 10.13
C PRO A 548 42.44 -3.68 8.97
N THR A 549 42.80 -4.57 8.07
CA THR A 549 41.93 -5.07 6.99
C THR A 549 40.65 -5.62 7.62
N PRO A 550 39.45 -5.29 7.09
CA PRO A 550 38.19 -5.80 7.63
C PRO A 550 38.16 -7.34 7.54
N ALA A 551 37.50 -7.95 8.50
CA ALA A 551 37.31 -9.40 8.50
C ALA A 551 36.40 -9.87 7.35
N LEU A 552 35.45 -9.03 6.91
CA LEU A 552 34.56 -9.30 5.80
C LEU A 552 35.27 -9.05 4.47
N LYS A 553 35.23 -10.03 3.56
CA LYS A 553 35.71 -9.88 2.18
C LYS A 553 34.71 -9.05 1.37
N VAL A 554 35.21 -8.44 0.29
CA VAL A 554 34.41 -7.52 -0.55
C VAL A 554 33.16 -8.20 -1.12
N ASP A 555 33.25 -9.44 -1.56
CA ASP A 555 32.17 -10.25 -2.12
C ASP A 555 31.10 -10.63 -1.08
N ALA A 556 31.46 -10.71 0.20
CA ALA A 556 30.55 -10.98 1.30
C ALA A 556 29.93 -9.69 1.89
N THR A 557 30.46 -8.51 1.57
CA THR A 557 30.03 -7.26 2.20
C THR A 557 28.62 -6.85 1.77
N ASP A 558 28.24 -7.02 0.49
CA ASP A 558 26.89 -6.74 0.01
C ASP A 558 25.84 -7.60 0.73
N ALA A 559 26.12 -8.89 0.88
CA ALA A 559 25.23 -9.81 1.61
C ALA A 559 25.14 -9.44 3.09
N ALA A 560 26.26 -9.06 3.71
CA ALA A 560 26.28 -8.63 5.11
C ALA A 560 25.53 -7.31 5.31
N LEU A 561 25.68 -6.34 4.42
CA LEU A 561 24.90 -5.09 4.42
C LEU A 561 23.40 -5.35 4.23
N ALA A 562 23.03 -6.31 3.37
CA ALA A 562 21.65 -6.62 3.06
C ALA A 562 20.95 -7.46 4.13
N HIS A 563 21.67 -8.27 4.92
CA HIS A 563 21.10 -9.32 5.76
C HIS A 563 21.59 -9.32 7.22
N ALA A 564 22.32 -8.29 7.67
CA ALA A 564 22.71 -8.19 9.07
C ALA A 564 21.50 -8.26 10.02
N THR A 565 21.54 -9.10 11.00
CA THR A 565 20.46 -9.31 11.98
C THR A 565 20.73 -8.64 13.30
N THR A 566 22.00 -8.30 13.56
CA THR A 566 22.45 -7.63 14.78
C THR A 566 23.14 -6.30 14.45
N GLU A 567 23.20 -5.41 15.42
CA GLU A 567 23.91 -4.14 15.33
C GLU A 567 25.39 -4.33 15.03
N GLU A 568 26.03 -5.32 15.68
CA GLU A 568 27.45 -5.63 15.50
C GLU A 568 27.77 -6.11 14.09
N GLU A 569 26.91 -6.97 13.50
CA GLU A 569 27.05 -7.41 12.09
C GLU A 569 26.90 -6.24 11.13
N SER A 570 25.90 -5.37 11.37
CA SER A 570 25.68 -4.17 10.57
C SER A 570 26.88 -3.22 10.60
N GLU A 571 27.38 -2.90 11.80
CA GLU A 571 28.57 -2.06 11.95
C GLU A 571 29.83 -2.66 11.29
N ALA A 572 29.99 -3.97 11.38
CA ALA A 572 31.11 -4.66 10.73
C ALA A 572 31.03 -4.54 9.20
N ALA A 573 29.82 -4.67 8.63
CA ALA A 573 29.57 -4.53 7.20
C ALA A 573 29.83 -3.10 6.72
N HIS A 574 29.35 -2.07 7.44
CA HIS A 574 29.58 -0.66 7.10
C HIS A 574 31.07 -0.28 7.23
N ARG A 575 31.76 -0.76 8.27
CA ARG A 575 33.23 -0.58 8.40
C ARG A 575 33.99 -1.19 7.23
N ALA A 576 33.58 -2.38 6.78
CA ALA A 576 34.19 -3.03 5.62
C ALA A 576 33.91 -2.25 4.33
N ALA A 577 32.68 -1.85 4.07
CA ALA A 577 32.26 -1.06 2.92
C ALA A 577 33.08 0.25 2.85
N LYS A 578 33.16 0.98 3.96
CA LYS A 578 33.97 2.19 4.08
C LYS A 578 35.44 1.96 3.76
N TRP A 579 36.04 0.90 4.31
CA TRP A 579 37.44 0.56 4.07
C TRP A 579 37.69 0.31 2.57
N TYR A 580 36.83 -0.48 1.90
CA TYR A 580 36.95 -0.74 0.47
C TYR A 580 36.77 0.52 -0.38
N ALA A 581 35.78 1.35 -0.07
CA ALA A 581 35.60 2.65 -0.75
C ALA A 581 36.80 3.57 -0.59
N ALA A 582 37.37 3.65 0.62
CA ALA A 582 38.58 4.42 0.89
C ALA A 582 39.78 3.92 0.08
N GLN A 583 39.97 2.61 -0.07
CA GLN A 583 41.03 2.03 -0.91
C GLN A 583 40.87 2.41 -2.38
N LEU A 584 39.62 2.36 -2.90
CA LEU A 584 39.35 2.78 -4.27
C LEU A 584 39.65 4.27 -4.49
N LEU A 585 39.17 5.12 -3.58
CA LEU A 585 39.41 6.57 -3.65
C LEU A 585 40.92 6.92 -3.58
N ALA A 586 41.62 6.26 -2.68
CA ALA A 586 43.07 6.49 -2.54
C ALA A 586 43.89 6.00 -3.75
N ARG A 587 43.48 4.90 -4.39
CA ARG A 587 44.25 4.29 -5.49
C ARG A 587 43.90 4.86 -6.85
N TYR A 588 42.61 5.17 -7.09
CA TYR A 588 42.10 5.54 -8.41
C TYR A 588 41.58 6.98 -8.48
N GLY A 589 41.42 7.62 -7.36
CA GLY A 589 40.88 8.98 -7.26
C GLY A 589 39.35 9.05 -7.40
N ARG A 590 38.80 10.19 -6.97
CA ARG A 590 37.35 10.44 -6.94
C ARG A 590 36.71 10.27 -8.31
N ALA A 591 37.28 10.86 -9.36
CA ALA A 591 36.65 10.85 -10.69
C ALA A 591 36.40 9.42 -11.22
N GLN A 592 37.39 8.54 -11.05
CA GLN A 592 37.27 7.15 -11.50
C GLN A 592 36.30 6.36 -10.64
N VAL A 593 36.27 6.60 -9.33
CA VAL A 593 35.33 5.93 -8.43
C VAL A 593 33.89 6.35 -8.72
N LEU A 594 33.62 7.62 -9.04
CA LEU A 594 32.32 8.11 -9.46
C LEU A 594 31.90 7.53 -10.82
N GLU A 595 32.84 7.32 -11.75
CA GLU A 595 32.54 6.62 -13.00
C GLU A 595 32.11 5.17 -12.73
N TRP A 596 32.74 4.47 -11.81
CA TRP A 596 32.34 3.13 -11.40
C TRP A 596 31.04 3.10 -10.62
N LEU A 597 30.72 4.15 -9.88
CA LEU A 597 29.39 4.29 -9.26
C LEU A 597 28.28 4.34 -10.32
N ARG A 598 28.51 4.94 -11.49
CA ARG A 598 27.56 5.01 -12.61
C ARG A 598 27.53 3.72 -13.46
N SER A 599 28.70 3.16 -13.77
CA SER A 599 28.84 2.10 -14.76
C SER A 599 29.06 0.69 -14.19
N GLY A 600 29.43 0.59 -12.91
CA GLY A 600 29.88 -0.62 -12.23
C GLY A 600 31.40 -0.74 -12.19
N ILE A 601 31.92 -1.43 -11.18
CA ILE A 601 33.37 -1.67 -10.98
C ILE A 601 33.77 -2.88 -11.83
N PRO A 602 34.87 -2.84 -12.60
CA PRO A 602 35.39 -4.00 -13.30
C PRO A 602 35.80 -5.14 -12.35
N ASP A 603 35.48 -6.37 -12.70
CA ASP A 603 35.70 -7.57 -11.87
C ASP A 603 37.16 -7.72 -11.43
N GLY A 604 38.11 -7.39 -12.32
CA GLY A 604 39.56 -7.42 -12.01
C GLY A 604 40.00 -6.44 -10.91
N ILE A 605 39.28 -5.35 -10.74
CA ILE A 605 39.51 -4.36 -9.66
C ILE A 605 38.97 -4.92 -8.34
N ILE A 606 37.75 -5.50 -8.37
CA ILE A 606 37.11 -6.11 -7.18
C ILE A 606 38.00 -7.26 -6.66
N ALA A 607 38.46 -8.15 -7.55
CA ALA A 607 39.33 -9.27 -7.19
C ALA A 607 40.70 -8.83 -6.56
N GLY A 608 41.14 -7.61 -6.85
CA GLY A 608 42.35 -7.03 -6.28
C GLY A 608 42.18 -6.31 -4.95
N LEU A 609 40.93 -6.10 -4.51
CA LEU A 609 40.65 -5.47 -3.22
C LEU A 609 40.84 -6.48 -2.07
N GLY A 610 41.65 -6.15 -1.08
CA GLY A 610 41.89 -7.02 0.08
C GLY A 610 43.01 -8.06 -0.07
N GLN A 611 43.76 -8.07 -1.18
CA GLN A 611 44.87 -9.00 -1.40
C GLN A 611 46.26 -8.45 -0.92
N ARG A 612 46.30 -7.67 0.17
CA ARG A 612 47.58 -7.21 0.76
C ARG A 612 47.67 -7.54 2.23
#